data_46fcb679d23877246e0ad18ea07e0952
#
_entry.id   46fcb679d23877246e0ad18ea07e0952
#
_cell.length_a   1.000
_cell.length_b   1.000
_cell.length_c   1.000
_cell.angle_alpha   90.00
_cell.angle_beta   90.00
_cell.angle_gamma   90.00
#
_symmetry.space_group_name_H-M   'P 1'
#
loop_
_entity.id
_entity.type
_entity.pdbx_description
1 polymer ?
#
loop_
_entity_poly.entity_id
_entity_poly.type
_entity_poly.pdbx_seq_one_letter_code
_entity_poly.pdbx_strand_id
1 'polypeptide(L)'
;MGISVIIPTHNRKDLLRRCLAAATSQDYPDYEVIVVDDGSTDGTGAMVRREFPQVRYLRQEPNRGPATARNQGIKVATGEITAFTDDDCLLPPNFLSRLADGYCRYPEAVGVGGYLEAPDALLQTNPFACYEAYVTHQVYQAGPEEYLGGFECPAGGTNSMSYRKAVLLEVGGFDETFPYAAGEDADLKWRVVQRGYRLLYVPVKVTHLQPYQFRSFWRQYRRHGYGAVHFERKYRGRLPSATRLALRFAARWARWLPGLLRLGPTLATVKLLAELADWWGQVEEVRRLRCL
;
A
#
# COMPACT_ATOMS: atom_id res chain seq x y z
N MET A 1 -1.28 -18.69 16.59
CA MET A 1 -0.51 -17.51 16.11
C MET A 1 -1.48 -16.36 15.93
N GLY A 2 -1.53 -15.45 16.90
CA GLY A 2 -2.48 -14.33 16.88
C GLY A 2 -2.13 -13.31 15.78
N ILE A 3 -3.14 -12.73 15.12
CA ILE A 3 -2.99 -11.73 14.07
C ILE A 3 -3.70 -10.44 14.48
N SER A 4 -2.99 -9.30 14.44
CA SER A 4 -3.60 -7.97 14.60
C SER A 4 -3.72 -7.29 13.25
N VAL A 5 -4.93 -6.96 12.82
CA VAL A 5 -5.20 -6.21 11.59
C VAL A 5 -5.27 -4.72 11.90
N ILE A 6 -4.37 -3.92 11.33
CA ILE A 6 -4.29 -2.48 11.55
C ILE A 6 -4.87 -1.74 10.33
N ILE A 7 -5.82 -0.85 10.57
CA ILE A 7 -6.51 -0.05 9.56
C ILE A 7 -6.39 1.43 9.93
N PRO A 8 -5.51 2.20 9.26
CA PRO A 8 -5.49 3.64 9.40
C PRO A 8 -6.67 4.26 8.66
N THR A 9 -7.26 5.33 9.18
CA THR A 9 -8.36 6.04 8.51
C THR A 9 -8.35 7.53 8.80
N HIS A 10 -8.86 8.33 7.85
CA HIS A 10 -9.11 9.76 8.04
C HIS A 10 -10.23 10.25 7.13
N ASN A 11 -11.37 10.68 7.72
CA ASN A 11 -12.51 11.24 6.99
C ASN A 11 -13.03 10.35 5.85
N ARG A 12 -13.19 9.04 6.10
CA ARG A 12 -13.63 8.04 5.13
C ARG A 12 -14.65 7.05 5.73
N LYS A 13 -15.57 7.57 6.56
CA LYS A 13 -16.54 6.79 7.33
C LYS A 13 -17.21 5.66 6.55
N ASP A 14 -17.70 5.94 5.33
CA ASP A 14 -18.47 4.95 4.54
C ASP A 14 -17.59 3.89 3.89
N LEU A 15 -16.36 4.22 3.48
CA LEU A 15 -15.39 3.25 3.00
C LEU A 15 -14.92 2.35 4.16
N LEU A 16 -14.56 2.96 5.29
CA LEU A 16 -14.17 2.22 6.49
C LEU A 16 -15.26 1.25 6.96
N ARG A 17 -16.54 1.64 6.92
CA ARG A 17 -17.66 0.75 7.28
C ARG A 17 -17.65 -0.53 6.43
N ARG A 18 -17.43 -0.40 5.13
CA ARG A 18 -17.34 -1.54 4.20
C ARG A 18 -16.09 -2.37 4.46
N CYS A 19 -14.95 -1.73 4.67
CA CYS A 19 -13.70 -2.38 5.03
C CYS A 19 -13.87 -3.20 6.32
N LEU A 20 -14.44 -2.61 7.37
CA LEU A 20 -14.66 -3.28 8.66
C LEU A 20 -15.62 -4.47 8.56
N ALA A 21 -16.68 -4.37 7.76
CA ALA A 21 -17.56 -5.51 7.52
C ALA A 21 -16.80 -6.73 6.96
N ALA A 22 -15.83 -6.51 6.08
CA ALA A 22 -14.97 -7.57 5.54
C ALA A 22 -13.88 -8.00 6.55
N ALA A 23 -13.24 -7.06 7.23
CA ALA A 23 -12.14 -7.34 8.15
C ALA A 23 -12.60 -8.07 9.42
N THR A 24 -13.86 -7.87 9.85
CA THR A 24 -14.44 -8.55 11.03
C THR A 24 -15.15 -9.87 10.71
N SER A 25 -15.11 -10.31 9.45
CA SER A 25 -15.76 -11.56 8.95
C SER A 25 -14.74 -12.52 8.37
N GLN A 26 -13.57 -12.63 9.00
CA GLN A 26 -12.51 -13.52 8.56
C GLN A 26 -12.72 -14.95 9.09
N ASP A 27 -12.28 -15.95 8.33
CA ASP A 27 -12.36 -17.38 8.68
C ASP A 27 -11.25 -17.86 9.65
N TYR A 28 -10.45 -16.95 10.16
CA TYR A 28 -9.36 -17.21 11.09
C TYR A 28 -9.81 -16.92 12.53
N PRO A 29 -9.59 -17.82 13.52
CA PRO A 29 -10.21 -17.69 14.85
C PRO A 29 -9.47 -16.72 15.79
N ASP A 30 -8.15 -16.55 15.64
CA ASP A 30 -7.29 -15.82 16.60
C ASP A 30 -6.80 -14.50 16.01
N TYR A 31 -7.69 -13.50 15.95
CA TYR A 31 -7.34 -12.19 15.44
C TYR A 31 -8.08 -11.04 16.16
N GLU A 32 -7.50 -9.87 16.09
CA GLU A 32 -8.11 -8.59 16.46
C GLU A 32 -8.08 -7.60 15.29
N VAL A 33 -9.02 -6.68 15.27
CA VAL A 33 -9.04 -5.54 14.33
C VAL A 33 -8.82 -4.25 15.09
N ILE A 34 -7.85 -3.44 14.66
CA ILE A 34 -7.45 -2.18 15.27
C ILE A 34 -7.65 -1.07 14.23
N VAL A 35 -8.57 -0.15 14.49
CA VAL A 35 -8.72 1.08 13.71
C VAL A 35 -7.93 2.19 14.38
N VAL A 36 -7.07 2.86 13.62
CA VAL A 36 -6.40 4.07 14.07
C VAL A 36 -6.91 5.26 13.26
N ASP A 37 -7.77 6.04 13.91
CA ASP A 37 -8.40 7.24 13.34
C ASP A 37 -7.47 8.45 13.49
N ASP A 38 -6.98 8.94 12.38
CA ASP A 38 -6.04 10.05 12.28
C ASP A 38 -6.76 11.42 12.30
N GLY A 39 -7.62 11.63 13.31
CA GLY A 39 -8.30 12.91 13.56
C GLY A 39 -9.53 13.16 12.66
N SER A 40 -10.35 12.14 12.36
CA SER A 40 -11.57 12.30 11.56
C SER A 40 -12.61 13.20 12.23
N THR A 41 -13.34 13.96 11.41
CA THR A 41 -14.43 14.86 11.83
C THR A 41 -15.79 14.50 11.22
N ASP A 42 -15.86 13.44 10.39
CA ASP A 42 -17.05 13.01 9.64
C ASP A 42 -17.97 12.04 10.41
N GLY A 43 -17.71 11.82 11.71
CA GLY A 43 -18.45 10.86 12.53
C GLY A 43 -17.91 9.43 12.47
N THR A 44 -16.71 9.20 11.91
CA THR A 44 -16.03 7.89 11.84
C THR A 44 -16.00 7.20 13.19
N GLY A 45 -15.53 7.87 14.27
CA GLY A 45 -15.41 7.24 15.59
C GLY A 45 -16.76 6.83 16.21
N ALA A 46 -17.82 7.60 15.98
CA ALA A 46 -19.16 7.24 16.44
C ALA A 46 -19.70 6.01 15.70
N MET A 47 -19.45 5.94 14.40
CA MET A 47 -19.82 4.78 13.56
C MET A 47 -19.10 3.51 14.04
N VAL A 48 -17.79 3.53 14.21
CA VAL A 48 -17.02 2.35 14.65
C VAL A 48 -17.52 1.83 15.99
N ARG A 49 -17.67 2.70 17.00
CA ARG A 49 -18.12 2.27 18.34
C ARG A 49 -19.54 1.69 18.35
N ARG A 50 -20.43 2.19 17.48
CA ARG A 50 -21.82 1.74 17.42
C ARG A 50 -21.96 0.44 16.61
N GLU A 51 -21.32 0.35 15.45
CA GLU A 51 -21.57 -0.70 14.48
C GLU A 51 -20.56 -1.86 14.60
N PHE A 52 -19.38 -1.62 15.16
CA PHE A 52 -18.29 -2.59 15.32
C PHE A 52 -17.69 -2.58 16.72
N PRO A 53 -18.47 -2.89 17.78
CA PRO A 53 -18.01 -2.79 19.17
C PRO A 53 -16.84 -3.75 19.50
N GLN A 54 -16.62 -4.80 18.69
CA GLN A 54 -15.48 -5.72 18.81
C GLN A 54 -14.17 -5.14 18.28
N VAL A 55 -14.22 -4.04 17.51
CA VAL A 55 -13.05 -3.40 16.93
C VAL A 55 -12.39 -2.49 17.96
N ARG A 56 -11.08 -2.64 18.15
CA ARG A 56 -10.29 -1.74 18.96
C ARG A 56 -10.09 -0.41 18.25
N TYR A 57 -10.74 0.64 18.73
CA TYR A 57 -10.67 1.97 18.14
C TYR A 57 -9.70 2.87 18.90
N LEU A 58 -8.74 3.44 18.18
CA LEU A 58 -7.81 4.45 18.67
C LEU A 58 -8.02 5.73 17.87
N ARG A 59 -7.89 6.89 18.53
CA ARG A 59 -7.90 8.19 17.87
C ARG A 59 -6.63 8.95 18.20
N GLN A 60 -6.01 9.51 17.19
CA GLN A 60 -4.89 10.44 17.36
C GLN A 60 -5.28 11.84 16.88
N GLU A 61 -4.78 12.85 17.57
CA GLU A 61 -4.93 14.26 17.24
C GLU A 61 -3.61 14.98 17.52
N PRO A 62 -3.19 15.89 16.65
CA PRO A 62 -3.74 16.20 15.33
C PRO A 62 -3.47 15.07 14.31
N ASN A 63 -4.01 15.22 13.07
CA ASN A 63 -3.65 14.35 11.95
C ASN A 63 -2.12 14.35 11.75
N ARG A 64 -1.52 13.15 11.73
CA ARG A 64 -0.07 12.93 11.60
C ARG A 64 0.30 12.00 10.46
N GLY A 65 -0.68 11.57 9.69
CA GLY A 65 -0.51 10.71 8.52
C GLY A 65 -0.50 9.21 8.81
N PRO A 66 -0.61 8.40 7.74
CA PRO A 66 -0.84 6.95 7.86
C PRO A 66 0.35 6.19 8.45
N ALA A 67 1.59 6.65 8.25
CA ALA A 67 2.77 6.03 8.85
C ALA A 67 2.70 6.07 10.39
N THR A 68 2.39 7.25 10.96
CA THR A 68 2.20 7.41 12.41
C THR A 68 1.02 6.59 12.91
N ALA A 69 -0.10 6.58 12.18
CA ALA A 69 -1.28 5.79 12.55
C ALA A 69 -0.95 4.28 12.58
N ARG A 70 -0.27 3.76 11.56
CA ARG A 70 0.17 2.36 11.54
C ARG A 70 1.13 2.04 12.69
N ASN A 71 2.08 2.92 12.99
CA ASN A 71 3.00 2.76 14.12
C ASN A 71 2.28 2.73 15.47
N GLN A 72 1.24 3.54 15.65
CA GLN A 72 0.40 3.46 16.87
C GLN A 72 -0.34 2.12 16.95
N GLY A 73 -0.86 1.63 15.83
CA GLY A 73 -1.46 0.29 15.75
C GLY A 73 -0.47 -0.81 16.14
N ILE A 74 0.75 -0.78 15.60
CA ILE A 74 1.82 -1.76 15.93
C ILE A 74 2.12 -1.79 17.43
N LYS A 75 2.17 -0.64 18.09
CA LYS A 75 2.47 -0.55 19.53
C LYS A 75 1.42 -1.27 20.39
N VAL A 76 0.14 -1.19 20.02
CA VAL A 76 -0.96 -1.75 20.81
C VAL A 76 -1.41 -3.13 20.34
N ALA A 77 -0.97 -3.57 19.17
CA ALA A 77 -1.24 -4.90 18.63
C ALA A 77 -0.80 -6.00 19.61
N THR A 78 -1.63 -7.03 19.81
CA THR A 78 -1.34 -8.16 20.70
C THR A 78 -0.88 -9.39 19.94
N GLY A 79 -1.21 -9.50 18.65
CA GLY A 79 -0.84 -10.61 17.79
C GLY A 79 0.66 -10.69 17.51
N GLU A 80 1.15 -11.91 17.31
CA GLU A 80 2.52 -12.18 16.84
C GLU A 80 2.75 -11.66 15.42
N ILE A 81 1.68 -11.64 14.62
CA ILE A 81 1.65 -11.12 13.27
C ILE A 81 0.85 -9.82 13.26
N THR A 82 1.38 -8.82 12.58
CA THR A 82 0.69 -7.58 12.31
C THR A 82 0.37 -7.49 10.83
N ALA A 83 -0.91 -7.55 10.48
CA ALA A 83 -1.41 -7.36 9.13
C ALA A 83 -1.89 -5.91 8.93
N PHE A 84 -1.71 -5.39 7.74
CA PHE A 84 -2.14 -4.06 7.34
C PHE A 84 -3.13 -4.13 6.19
N THR A 85 -4.12 -3.28 6.24
CA THR A 85 -5.01 -2.98 5.11
C THR A 85 -5.44 -1.52 5.18
N ASP A 86 -5.89 -0.97 4.05
CA ASP A 86 -6.38 0.41 3.99
C ASP A 86 -7.90 0.46 4.15
N ASP A 87 -8.44 1.61 4.53
CA ASP A 87 -9.87 1.82 4.82
C ASP A 87 -10.78 1.74 3.59
N ASP A 88 -10.21 1.62 2.38
CA ASP A 88 -10.88 1.41 1.10
C ASP A 88 -10.60 0.03 0.49
N CYS A 89 -10.19 -0.94 1.31
CA CYS A 89 -9.89 -2.31 0.90
C CYS A 89 -10.91 -3.31 1.46
N LEU A 90 -11.31 -4.29 0.64
CA LEU A 90 -12.11 -5.42 1.08
C LEU A 90 -11.25 -6.69 1.11
N LEU A 91 -11.00 -7.18 2.31
CA LEU A 91 -10.31 -8.46 2.52
C LEU A 91 -11.26 -9.60 2.13
N PRO A 92 -10.82 -10.60 1.37
CA PRO A 92 -11.61 -11.82 1.19
C PRO A 92 -11.73 -12.58 2.52
N PRO A 93 -12.77 -13.39 2.72
CA PRO A 93 -12.99 -14.11 3.99
C PRO A 93 -11.80 -14.97 4.44
N ASN A 94 -11.02 -15.50 3.51
CA ASN A 94 -9.86 -16.36 3.75
C ASN A 94 -8.52 -15.59 3.77
N PHE A 95 -8.52 -14.26 3.88
CA PHE A 95 -7.27 -13.50 3.83
C PHE A 95 -6.33 -13.87 4.98
N LEU A 96 -6.84 -13.86 6.22
CA LEU A 96 -6.00 -14.13 7.40
C LEU A 96 -5.54 -15.59 7.46
N SER A 97 -6.40 -16.56 7.11
CA SER A 97 -6.01 -17.96 7.04
C SER A 97 -4.95 -18.22 5.99
N ARG A 98 -5.01 -17.55 4.82
CA ARG A 98 -3.98 -17.63 3.78
C ARG A 98 -2.65 -17.05 4.23
N LEU A 99 -2.65 -15.94 4.98
CA LEU A 99 -1.43 -15.39 5.57
C LEU A 99 -0.83 -16.35 6.60
N ALA A 100 -1.65 -16.86 7.52
CA ALA A 100 -1.23 -17.80 8.57
C ALA A 100 -0.62 -19.08 7.98
N ASP A 101 -1.27 -19.65 6.96
CA ASP A 101 -0.78 -20.82 6.22
C ASP A 101 0.58 -20.53 5.54
N GLY A 102 0.76 -19.34 4.96
CA GLY A 102 2.03 -18.89 4.42
C GLY A 102 3.16 -18.90 5.46
N TYR A 103 2.92 -18.37 6.67
CA TYR A 103 3.90 -18.40 7.75
C TYR A 103 4.22 -19.82 8.26
N CYS A 104 3.22 -20.71 8.23
CA CYS A 104 3.43 -22.11 8.64
C CYS A 104 4.27 -22.88 7.61
N ARG A 105 3.99 -22.70 6.32
CA ARG A 105 4.71 -23.40 5.24
C ARG A 105 6.10 -22.82 4.95
N TYR A 106 6.30 -21.53 5.23
CA TYR A 106 7.55 -20.83 5.02
C TYR A 106 8.00 -20.13 6.31
N PRO A 107 8.53 -20.87 7.30
CA PRO A 107 8.92 -20.32 8.61
C PRO A 107 9.97 -19.19 8.53
N GLU A 108 10.80 -19.19 7.47
CA GLU A 108 11.80 -18.17 7.17
C GLU A 108 11.21 -16.85 6.64
N ALA A 109 9.94 -16.84 6.23
CA ALA A 109 9.26 -15.61 5.84
C ALA A 109 8.98 -14.75 7.08
N VAL A 110 9.41 -13.51 7.04
CA VAL A 110 9.09 -12.53 8.09
C VAL A 110 7.92 -11.63 7.75
N GLY A 111 7.50 -11.65 6.48
CA GLY A 111 6.31 -10.98 6.00
C GLY A 111 5.62 -11.81 4.94
N VAL A 112 4.29 -11.84 4.97
CA VAL A 112 3.45 -12.54 4.01
C VAL A 112 2.38 -11.57 3.53
N GLY A 113 2.16 -11.51 2.21
CA GLY A 113 1.15 -10.61 1.65
C GLY A 113 0.59 -11.08 0.32
N GLY A 114 -0.55 -10.51 -0.02
CA GLY A 114 -1.24 -10.74 -1.27
C GLY A 114 -1.05 -9.62 -2.29
N TYR A 115 -2.06 -9.42 -3.13
CA TYR A 115 -2.09 -8.36 -4.12
C TYR A 115 -3.39 -7.56 -4.06
N LEU A 116 -3.32 -6.35 -4.58
CA LEU A 116 -4.44 -5.42 -4.65
C LEU A 116 -4.97 -5.35 -6.07
N GLU A 117 -6.29 -5.38 -6.23
CA GLU A 117 -6.93 -5.25 -7.53
C GLU A 117 -8.30 -4.58 -7.43
N ALA A 118 -8.72 -3.94 -8.52
CA ALA A 118 -10.06 -3.37 -8.65
C ALA A 118 -11.16 -4.44 -8.58
N PRO A 119 -12.42 -4.05 -8.30
CA PRO A 119 -13.57 -4.93 -8.50
C PRO A 119 -13.63 -5.47 -9.93
N ASP A 120 -13.96 -6.76 -10.11
CA ASP A 120 -13.94 -7.44 -11.41
C ASP A 120 -14.76 -6.74 -12.49
N ALA A 121 -15.90 -6.14 -12.11
CA ALA A 121 -16.74 -5.37 -13.02
C ALA A 121 -16.01 -4.17 -13.67
N LEU A 122 -15.02 -3.59 -12.98
CA LEU A 122 -14.24 -2.47 -13.48
C LEU A 122 -13.07 -2.92 -14.36
N LEU A 123 -12.57 -4.13 -14.19
CA LEU A 123 -11.44 -4.66 -14.98
C LEU A 123 -11.78 -4.82 -16.47
N GLN A 124 -13.06 -4.90 -16.82
CA GLN A 124 -13.50 -5.04 -18.21
C GLN A 124 -13.84 -3.71 -18.89
N THR A 125 -14.15 -2.68 -18.11
CA THR A 125 -14.76 -1.45 -18.65
C THR A 125 -13.99 -0.17 -18.32
N ASN A 126 -13.16 -0.20 -17.27
CA ASN A 126 -12.47 1.01 -16.79
C ASN A 126 -10.97 0.96 -17.12
N PRO A 127 -10.46 1.87 -17.97
CA PRO A 127 -9.06 1.83 -18.40
C PRO A 127 -8.04 2.07 -17.27
N PHE A 128 -8.42 2.80 -16.22
CA PHE A 128 -7.54 3.01 -15.06
C PHE A 128 -7.45 1.73 -14.21
N ALA A 129 -8.57 1.03 -14.00
CA ALA A 129 -8.59 -0.26 -13.31
C ALA A 129 -7.80 -1.31 -14.10
N CYS A 130 -7.97 -1.38 -15.42
CA CYS A 130 -7.19 -2.26 -16.29
C CYS A 130 -5.68 -1.98 -16.20
N TYR A 131 -5.29 -0.70 -16.12
CA TYR A 131 -3.88 -0.34 -15.98
C TYR A 131 -3.30 -0.73 -14.62
N GLU A 132 -4.05 -0.54 -13.51
CA GLU A 132 -3.62 -1.00 -12.18
C GLU A 132 -3.44 -2.52 -12.16
N ALA A 133 -4.37 -3.29 -12.74
CA ALA A 133 -4.23 -4.74 -12.88
C ALA A 133 -3.00 -5.12 -13.73
N TYR A 134 -2.75 -4.40 -14.84
CA TYR A 134 -1.52 -4.58 -15.62
C TYR A 134 -0.27 -4.35 -14.77
N VAL A 135 -0.23 -3.29 -13.94
CA VAL A 135 0.90 -3.03 -13.03
C VAL A 135 1.06 -4.16 -12.02
N THR A 136 -0.03 -4.61 -11.41
CA THR A 136 -0.04 -5.70 -10.44
C THR A 136 0.54 -6.99 -11.03
N HIS A 137 0.06 -7.41 -12.20
CA HIS A 137 0.41 -8.72 -12.76
C HIS A 137 1.65 -8.71 -13.66
N GLN A 138 1.92 -7.64 -14.39
CA GLN A 138 3.02 -7.58 -15.36
C GLN A 138 4.24 -6.83 -14.83
N VAL A 139 4.07 -5.86 -13.95
CA VAL A 139 5.20 -5.09 -13.39
C VAL A 139 5.65 -5.68 -12.06
N TYR A 140 4.71 -5.94 -11.15
CA TYR A 140 5.01 -6.55 -9.83
C TYR A 140 5.02 -8.07 -9.87
N GLN A 141 4.61 -8.70 -10.99
CA GLN A 141 4.63 -10.16 -11.20
C GLN A 141 3.77 -10.92 -10.18
N ALA A 142 2.67 -10.32 -9.72
CA ALA A 142 1.69 -11.00 -8.87
C ALA A 142 0.94 -12.05 -9.68
N GLY A 143 1.50 -13.24 -9.77
CA GLY A 143 0.98 -14.39 -10.51
C GLY A 143 0.15 -15.35 -9.65
N PRO A 144 -0.20 -16.53 -10.19
CA PRO A 144 -0.93 -17.57 -9.46
C PRO A 144 -0.04 -18.35 -8.48
N GLU A 145 1.27 -18.25 -8.62
CA GLU A 145 2.24 -19.00 -7.83
C GLU A 145 2.74 -18.19 -6.64
N GLU A 146 3.03 -18.86 -5.53
CA GLU A 146 3.67 -18.25 -4.38
C GLU A 146 5.14 -17.92 -4.70
N TYR A 147 5.63 -16.84 -4.12
CA TYR A 147 7.01 -16.40 -4.35
C TYR A 147 7.67 -15.94 -3.05
N LEU A 148 8.73 -16.63 -2.65
CA LEU A 148 9.55 -16.24 -1.50
C LEU A 148 10.83 -15.54 -1.98
N GLY A 149 10.99 -14.27 -1.62
CA GLY A 149 12.10 -13.46 -2.12
C GLY A 149 12.43 -12.25 -1.26
N GLY A 150 13.22 -11.36 -1.84
CA GLY A 150 13.67 -10.12 -1.26
C GLY A 150 12.79 -8.93 -1.66
N PHE A 151 13.44 -7.86 -2.11
CA PHE A 151 12.73 -6.63 -2.51
C PHE A 151 11.90 -6.81 -3.78
N GLU A 152 12.26 -7.75 -4.63
CA GLU A 152 11.54 -8.12 -5.85
C GLU A 152 10.24 -8.89 -5.59
N CYS A 153 10.01 -9.40 -4.37
CA CYS A 153 8.78 -10.09 -3.99
C CYS A 153 7.55 -9.23 -4.34
N PRO A 154 6.51 -9.77 -5.02
CA PRO A 154 5.31 -9.01 -5.38
C PRO A 154 4.57 -8.39 -4.19
N ALA A 155 4.59 -9.06 -3.04
CA ALA A 155 4.01 -8.53 -1.81
C ALA A 155 4.83 -7.37 -1.23
N GLY A 156 4.18 -6.47 -0.49
CA GLY A 156 4.86 -5.38 0.22
C GLY A 156 4.07 -4.09 0.38
N GLY A 157 2.98 -3.90 -0.37
CA GLY A 157 2.07 -2.77 -0.16
C GLY A 157 1.23 -2.96 1.11
N THR A 158 1.11 -1.92 1.92
CA THR A 158 0.38 -1.96 3.21
C THR A 158 -1.12 -2.21 3.13
N ASN A 159 -1.65 -2.31 1.93
CA ASN A 159 -3.06 -2.66 1.69
C ASN A 159 -3.35 -4.17 1.74
N SER A 160 -2.31 -5.02 1.66
CA SER A 160 -2.44 -6.48 1.63
C SER A 160 -1.21 -7.20 2.21
N MET A 161 -0.51 -6.60 3.17
CA MET A 161 0.76 -7.12 3.70
C MET A 161 0.70 -7.35 5.20
N SER A 162 1.40 -8.39 5.67
CA SER A 162 1.63 -8.64 7.09
C SER A 162 3.11 -8.87 7.37
N TYR A 163 3.49 -8.65 8.63
CA TYR A 163 4.86 -8.89 9.11
C TYR A 163 4.84 -9.54 10.50
N ARG A 164 5.88 -10.29 10.84
CA ARG A 164 6.13 -10.66 12.24
C ARG A 164 6.33 -9.38 13.04
N LYS A 165 5.55 -9.19 14.11
CA LYS A 165 5.60 -7.97 14.94
C LYS A 165 7.01 -7.70 15.47
N ALA A 166 7.74 -8.75 15.89
CA ALA A 166 9.11 -8.61 16.35
C ALA A 166 10.02 -7.93 15.32
N VAL A 167 9.89 -8.29 14.04
CA VAL A 167 10.67 -7.68 12.94
C VAL A 167 10.27 -6.22 12.72
N LEU A 168 8.97 -5.89 12.80
CA LEU A 168 8.53 -4.49 12.71
C LEU A 168 9.16 -3.62 13.82
N LEU A 169 9.21 -4.15 15.05
CA LEU A 169 9.81 -3.44 16.17
C LEU A 169 11.33 -3.30 16.01
N GLU A 170 12.01 -4.36 15.54
CA GLU A 170 13.45 -4.36 15.27
C GLU A 170 13.84 -3.32 14.21
N VAL A 171 13.07 -3.21 13.12
CA VAL A 171 13.35 -2.24 12.07
C VAL A 171 12.85 -0.83 12.38
N GLY A 172 12.16 -0.63 13.51
CA GLY A 172 11.66 0.67 13.97
C GLY A 172 10.32 1.11 13.35
N GLY A 173 9.52 0.18 12.81
CA GLY A 173 8.21 0.47 12.21
C GLY A 173 8.31 1.28 10.92
N PHE A 174 7.25 2.03 10.60
CA PHE A 174 7.21 2.94 9.46
C PHE A 174 7.99 4.23 9.75
N ASP A 175 8.65 4.77 8.73
CA ASP A 175 9.30 6.07 8.82
C ASP A 175 8.27 7.20 8.70
N GLU A 176 8.02 7.88 9.83
CA GLU A 176 7.04 8.98 9.93
C GLU A 176 7.49 10.27 9.23
N THR A 177 8.72 10.32 8.70
CA THR A 177 9.21 11.48 7.93
C THR A 177 8.69 11.52 6.50
N PHE A 178 8.08 10.43 6.00
CA PHE A 178 7.38 10.44 4.73
C PHE A 178 6.09 11.28 4.85
N PRO A 179 5.99 12.40 4.12
CA PRO A 179 4.91 13.38 4.35
C PRO A 179 3.55 12.97 3.76
N TYR A 180 3.53 11.90 2.98
CA TYR A 180 2.37 11.42 2.24
C TYR A 180 2.23 9.91 2.39
N ALA A 181 1.02 9.38 2.10
CA ALA A 181 0.78 7.95 1.94
C ALA A 181 1.39 7.48 0.60
N ALA A 182 2.70 7.47 0.51
CA ALA A 182 3.45 6.99 -0.66
C ALA A 182 4.93 6.83 -0.33
N GLY A 183 5.42 5.61 -0.47
CA GLY A 183 6.84 5.27 -0.31
C GLY A 183 7.25 4.80 1.08
N GLU A 184 6.41 4.99 2.12
CA GLU A 184 6.67 4.52 3.47
C GLU A 184 6.64 2.98 3.57
N ASP A 185 5.82 2.33 2.74
CA ASP A 185 5.73 0.88 2.59
C ASP A 185 6.97 0.31 1.87
N ALA A 186 7.38 0.94 0.79
CA ALA A 186 8.60 0.57 0.07
C ALA A 186 9.86 0.76 0.95
N ASP A 187 9.89 1.82 1.77
CA ASP A 187 10.94 2.07 2.75
C ASP A 187 10.99 0.98 3.83
N LEU A 188 9.84 0.61 4.39
CA LEU A 188 9.76 -0.47 5.36
C LEU A 188 10.24 -1.79 4.75
N LYS A 189 9.73 -2.15 3.57
CA LYS A 189 10.14 -3.33 2.82
C LYS A 189 11.65 -3.35 2.58
N TRP A 190 12.21 -2.22 2.15
CA TRP A 190 13.65 -2.07 1.94
C TRP A 190 14.44 -2.35 3.22
N ARG A 191 14.07 -1.73 4.36
CA ARG A 191 14.76 -1.94 5.64
C ARG A 191 14.70 -3.37 6.15
N VAL A 192 13.57 -4.05 5.95
CA VAL A 192 13.39 -5.47 6.29
C VAL A 192 14.33 -6.33 5.45
N VAL A 193 14.34 -6.15 4.13
CA VAL A 193 15.17 -6.94 3.21
C VAL A 193 16.66 -6.68 3.39
N GLN A 194 17.06 -5.43 3.70
CA GLN A 194 18.48 -5.09 3.96
C GLN A 194 19.05 -5.79 5.22
N ARG A 195 18.19 -6.32 6.09
CA ARG A 195 18.61 -7.18 7.21
C ARG A 195 18.72 -8.67 6.84
N GLY A 196 18.57 -9.01 5.57
CA GLY A 196 18.62 -10.39 5.08
C GLY A 196 17.30 -11.16 5.22
N TYR A 197 16.23 -10.51 5.63
CA TYR A 197 14.91 -11.12 5.75
C TYR A 197 14.25 -11.35 4.39
N ARG A 198 13.38 -12.37 4.33
CA ARG A 198 12.63 -12.73 3.13
C ARG A 198 11.13 -12.49 3.32
N LEU A 199 10.46 -12.16 2.22
CA LEU A 199 9.02 -11.93 2.15
C LEU A 199 8.38 -12.98 1.27
N LEU A 200 7.18 -13.41 1.63
CA LEU A 200 6.37 -14.36 0.87
C LEU A 200 5.20 -13.63 0.22
N TYR A 201 5.07 -13.79 -1.08
CA TYR A 201 3.84 -13.48 -1.80
C TYR A 201 2.95 -14.73 -1.83
N VAL A 202 1.69 -14.58 -1.48
CA VAL A 202 0.63 -15.58 -1.65
C VAL A 202 -0.44 -15.02 -2.58
N PRO A 203 -1.01 -15.82 -3.53
CA PRO A 203 -1.98 -15.31 -4.50
C PRO A 203 -3.37 -15.12 -3.86
N VAL A 204 -3.48 -14.16 -2.94
CA VAL A 204 -4.72 -13.74 -2.31
C VAL A 204 -5.06 -12.31 -2.71
N LYS A 205 -6.25 -12.14 -3.30
CA LYS A 205 -6.73 -10.86 -3.83
C LYS A 205 -7.41 -10.04 -2.74
N VAL A 206 -6.97 -8.81 -2.56
CA VAL A 206 -7.66 -7.76 -1.81
C VAL A 206 -8.33 -6.81 -2.80
N THR A 207 -9.63 -6.54 -2.64
CA THR A 207 -10.36 -5.68 -3.56
C THR A 207 -10.27 -4.22 -3.14
N HIS A 208 -9.81 -3.36 -4.05
CA HIS A 208 -9.62 -1.93 -3.81
C HIS A 208 -10.83 -1.11 -4.28
N LEU A 209 -11.40 -0.33 -3.38
CA LEU A 209 -12.63 0.44 -3.62
C LEU A 209 -12.40 1.89 -4.04
N GLN A 210 -11.20 2.24 -4.44
CA GLN A 210 -10.93 3.62 -4.86
C GLN A 210 -11.75 4.04 -6.08
N PRO A 211 -12.02 5.35 -6.24
CA PRO A 211 -12.59 5.86 -7.48
C PRO A 211 -11.59 5.72 -8.64
N TYR A 212 -11.87 4.85 -9.59
CA TYR A 212 -11.06 4.68 -10.80
C TYR A 212 -11.41 5.75 -11.85
N GLN A 213 -11.04 7.00 -11.54
CA GLN A 213 -11.29 8.19 -12.37
C GLN A 213 -9.97 8.93 -12.61
N PHE A 214 -9.90 9.72 -13.68
CA PHE A 214 -8.69 10.46 -14.04
C PHE A 214 -8.12 11.29 -12.88
N ARG A 215 -8.95 12.03 -12.14
CA ARG A 215 -8.48 12.90 -11.04
C ARG A 215 -7.86 12.11 -9.89
N SER A 216 -8.47 10.98 -9.46
CA SER A 216 -7.95 10.11 -8.41
C SER A 216 -6.67 9.42 -8.86
N PHE A 217 -6.66 8.89 -10.08
CA PHE A 217 -5.53 8.24 -10.72
C PHE A 217 -4.32 9.18 -10.84
N TRP A 218 -4.52 10.39 -11.37
CA TRP A 218 -3.46 11.41 -11.47
C TRP A 218 -2.88 11.76 -10.11
N ARG A 219 -3.75 11.97 -9.11
CA ARG A 219 -3.34 12.28 -7.73
C ARG A 219 -2.52 11.16 -7.10
N GLN A 220 -2.91 9.92 -7.31
CA GLN A 220 -2.20 8.72 -6.82
C GLN A 220 -0.79 8.66 -7.38
N TYR A 221 -0.64 8.68 -8.71
CA TYR A 221 0.69 8.61 -9.35
C TYR A 221 1.57 9.82 -9.04
N ARG A 222 0.97 11.01 -8.92
CA ARG A 222 1.71 12.19 -8.44
C ARG A 222 2.27 12.00 -7.02
N ARG A 223 1.51 11.36 -6.12
CA ARG A 223 1.99 11.00 -4.77
C ARG A 223 3.12 9.97 -4.82
N HIS A 224 3.05 8.98 -5.74
CA HIS A 224 4.16 8.06 -5.95
C HIS A 224 5.44 8.80 -6.31
N GLY A 225 5.35 9.83 -7.15
CA GLY A 225 6.46 10.72 -7.46
C GLY A 225 7.06 11.42 -6.22
N TYR A 226 6.21 11.89 -5.30
CA TYR A 226 6.68 12.46 -4.03
C TYR A 226 7.45 11.42 -3.20
N GLY A 227 6.87 10.23 -3.00
CA GLY A 227 7.50 9.13 -2.27
C GLY A 227 8.84 8.72 -2.87
N ALA A 228 8.94 8.65 -4.20
CA ALA A 228 10.18 8.32 -4.91
C ALA A 228 11.31 9.34 -4.62
N VAL A 229 10.98 10.63 -4.53
CA VAL A 229 11.97 11.68 -4.17
C VAL A 229 12.44 11.52 -2.73
N HIS A 230 11.53 11.25 -1.78
CA HIS A 230 11.89 11.01 -0.38
C HIS A 230 12.75 9.77 -0.22
N PHE A 231 12.39 8.67 -0.87
CA PHE A 231 13.18 7.44 -0.88
C PHE A 231 14.58 7.68 -1.45
N GLU A 232 14.69 8.38 -2.60
CA GLU A 232 15.99 8.71 -3.20
C GLU A 232 16.84 9.63 -2.30
N ARG A 233 16.23 10.64 -1.68
CA ARG A 233 16.90 11.52 -0.72
C ARG A 233 17.45 10.74 0.47
N LYS A 234 16.64 9.86 1.05
CA LYS A 234 17.01 9.04 2.22
C LYS A 234 18.20 8.13 1.94
N TYR A 235 18.18 7.39 0.83
CA TYR A 235 19.18 6.36 0.54
C TYR A 235 20.36 6.83 -0.33
N ARG A 236 20.23 7.93 -1.05
CA ARG A 236 21.31 8.49 -1.87
C ARG A 236 21.87 9.80 -1.33
N GLY A 237 21.31 10.33 -0.27
CA GLY A 237 21.75 11.57 0.38
C GLY A 237 21.59 12.84 -0.48
N ARG A 238 20.87 12.75 -1.61
CA ARG A 238 20.71 13.89 -2.54
C ARG A 238 19.36 13.85 -3.27
N LEU A 239 18.89 15.06 -3.62
CA LEU A 239 17.72 15.23 -4.48
C LEU A 239 18.07 14.96 -5.96
N PRO A 240 17.11 14.47 -6.77
CA PRO A 240 17.29 14.38 -8.20
C PRO A 240 17.67 15.73 -8.83
N SER A 241 18.66 15.74 -9.72
CA SER A 241 19.01 16.96 -10.48
C SER A 241 17.98 17.26 -11.57
N ALA A 242 17.93 18.52 -12.02
CA ALA A 242 17.07 18.90 -13.15
C ALA A 242 17.36 18.08 -14.41
N THR A 243 18.63 17.85 -14.72
CA THR A 243 19.07 17.01 -15.85
C THR A 243 18.51 15.58 -15.70
N ARG A 244 18.59 14.99 -14.51
CA ARG A 244 18.07 13.64 -14.26
C ARG A 244 16.56 13.58 -14.42
N LEU A 245 15.82 14.58 -13.95
CA LEU A 245 14.38 14.69 -14.16
C LEU A 245 14.02 14.84 -15.65
N ALA A 246 14.77 15.64 -16.40
CA ALA A 246 14.60 15.79 -17.84
C ALA A 246 14.85 14.47 -18.60
N LEU A 247 15.92 13.74 -18.25
CA LEU A 247 16.20 12.43 -18.82
C LEU A 247 15.11 11.39 -18.50
N ARG A 248 14.58 11.41 -17.28
CA ARG A 248 13.43 10.56 -16.90
C ARG A 248 12.20 10.89 -17.76
N PHE A 249 11.93 12.17 -17.99
CA PHE A 249 10.84 12.61 -18.85
C PHE A 249 11.01 12.12 -20.29
N ALA A 250 12.17 12.36 -20.89
CA ALA A 250 12.48 11.91 -22.26
C ALA A 250 12.37 10.39 -22.42
N ALA A 251 12.86 9.63 -21.42
CA ALA A 251 12.78 8.18 -21.44
C ALA A 251 11.34 7.65 -21.35
N ARG A 252 10.41 8.37 -20.69
CA ARG A 252 8.99 8.01 -20.66
C ARG A 252 8.34 8.17 -22.03
N TRP A 253 8.60 9.28 -22.69
CA TRP A 253 8.13 9.53 -24.06
C TRP A 253 8.69 8.54 -25.07
N ALA A 254 9.99 8.23 -25.00
CA ALA A 254 10.61 7.26 -25.89
C ALA A 254 10.01 5.84 -25.80
N ARG A 255 9.49 5.48 -24.62
CA ARG A 255 8.85 4.18 -24.40
C ARG A 255 7.36 4.14 -24.78
N TRP A 256 6.76 5.28 -25.03
CA TRP A 256 5.31 5.32 -25.33
C TRP A 256 5.00 4.69 -26.69
N LEU A 257 5.74 5.00 -27.74
CA LEU A 257 5.51 4.46 -29.08
C LEU A 257 5.65 2.93 -29.15
N PRO A 258 6.69 2.29 -28.63
CA PRO A 258 6.73 0.84 -28.48
C PRO A 258 5.61 0.28 -27.59
N GLY A 259 5.18 1.05 -26.61
CA GLY A 259 4.05 0.71 -25.74
C GLY A 259 2.72 0.60 -26.49
N LEU A 260 2.46 1.48 -27.47
CA LEU A 260 1.27 1.39 -28.33
C LEU A 260 1.15 0.04 -29.06
N LEU A 261 2.26 -0.47 -29.56
CA LEU A 261 2.29 -1.74 -30.28
C LEU A 261 2.07 -2.95 -29.37
N ARG A 262 2.53 -2.86 -28.11
CA ARG A 262 2.46 -3.98 -27.16
C ARG A 262 1.18 -4.01 -26.33
N LEU A 263 0.69 -2.86 -25.92
CA LEU A 263 -0.40 -2.72 -24.95
C LEU A 263 -1.72 -2.26 -25.59
N GLY A 264 -1.68 -1.85 -26.84
CA GLY A 264 -2.79 -1.14 -27.49
C GLY A 264 -2.92 0.33 -27.04
N PRO A 265 -3.69 1.15 -27.77
CA PRO A 265 -3.69 2.61 -27.59
C PRO A 265 -4.21 3.05 -26.21
N THR A 266 -5.27 2.43 -25.70
CA THR A 266 -5.89 2.82 -24.45
C THR A 266 -4.93 2.61 -23.27
N LEU A 267 -4.39 1.40 -23.11
CA LEU A 267 -3.53 1.05 -21.99
C LEU A 267 -2.18 1.80 -22.06
N ALA A 268 -1.62 1.97 -23.27
CA ALA A 268 -0.41 2.76 -23.49
C ALA A 268 -0.61 4.23 -23.11
N THR A 269 -1.78 4.81 -23.41
CA THR A 269 -2.10 6.18 -23.01
C THR A 269 -2.26 6.33 -21.50
N VAL A 270 -2.96 5.41 -20.84
CA VAL A 270 -3.09 5.43 -19.37
C VAL A 270 -1.72 5.25 -18.70
N LYS A 271 -0.87 4.36 -19.23
CA LYS A 271 0.53 4.22 -18.77
C LYS A 271 1.30 5.53 -18.87
N LEU A 272 1.21 6.21 -20.02
CA LEU A 272 1.86 7.51 -20.18
C LEU A 272 1.36 8.54 -19.18
N LEU A 273 0.03 8.60 -18.94
CA LEU A 273 -0.55 9.48 -17.93
C LEU A 273 -0.02 9.19 -16.51
N ALA A 274 0.09 7.91 -16.15
CA ALA A 274 0.67 7.49 -14.88
C ALA A 274 2.14 7.96 -14.73
N GLU A 275 2.94 7.70 -15.75
CA GLU A 275 4.36 8.09 -15.78
C GLU A 275 4.55 9.61 -15.77
N LEU A 276 3.69 10.38 -16.44
CA LEU A 276 3.72 11.84 -16.42
C LEU A 276 3.30 12.40 -15.06
N ALA A 277 2.27 11.83 -14.44
CA ALA A 277 1.84 12.24 -13.10
C ALA A 277 2.91 11.97 -12.05
N ASP A 278 3.55 10.79 -12.09
CA ASP A 278 4.68 10.43 -11.23
C ASP A 278 5.86 11.40 -11.43
N TRP A 279 6.24 11.66 -12.68
CA TRP A 279 7.31 12.62 -12.99
C TRP A 279 6.98 14.02 -12.48
N TRP A 280 5.74 14.48 -12.70
CA TRP A 280 5.30 15.80 -12.22
C TRP A 280 5.41 15.90 -10.70
N GLY A 281 4.97 14.86 -9.97
CA GLY A 281 5.15 14.77 -8.54
C GLY A 281 6.63 14.88 -8.12
N GLN A 282 7.54 14.20 -8.82
CA GLN A 282 8.98 14.33 -8.54
C GLN A 282 9.47 15.78 -8.72
N VAL A 283 9.03 16.46 -9.78
CA VAL A 283 9.41 17.87 -10.03
C VAL A 283 8.90 18.80 -8.93
N GLU A 284 7.62 18.66 -8.56
CA GLU A 284 7.01 19.47 -7.49
C GLU A 284 7.74 19.27 -6.16
N GLU A 285 8.00 18.01 -5.79
CA GLU A 285 8.61 17.70 -4.51
C GLU A 285 10.07 18.16 -4.43
N VAL A 286 10.84 18.02 -5.51
CA VAL A 286 12.19 18.55 -5.58
C VAL A 286 12.19 20.09 -5.43
N ARG A 287 11.23 20.79 -6.06
CA ARG A 287 11.09 22.24 -5.90
C ARG A 287 10.76 22.59 -4.46
N ARG A 288 9.78 21.92 -3.85
CA ARG A 288 9.38 22.14 -2.45
C ARG A 288 10.54 21.96 -1.49
N LEU A 289 11.32 20.88 -1.63
CA LEU A 289 12.44 20.56 -0.76
C LEU A 289 13.69 21.42 -0.97
N ARG A 290 13.78 22.15 -2.09
CA ARG A 290 14.86 23.13 -2.35
C ARG A 290 14.54 24.51 -1.79
N CYS A 291 13.26 24.79 -1.54
CA CYS A 291 12.82 26.06 -0.94
C CYS A 291 12.76 26.01 0.59
N LEU A 292 13.00 24.86 1.18
CA LEU A 292 13.15 24.63 2.64
C LEU A 292 14.62 24.59 3.03
#